data_133dbc9ea8a06678920fcd35a40daca4
#
_entry.id   133dbc9ea8a06678920fcd35a40daca4
#
_cell.length_a   1.000
_cell.length_b   1.000
_cell.length_c   1.000
_cell.angle_alpha   90.00
_cell.angle_beta   90.00
_cell.angle_gamma   90.00
#
_symmetry.space_group_name_H-M   'P 1'
#
loop_
_entity.id
_entity.type
_entity.pdbx_description
1 polymer ?
#
loop_
_entity_poly.entity_id
_entity_poly.type
_entity_poly.pdbx_seq_one_letter_code
_entity_poly.pdbx_strand_id
1 'polypeptide(L)'
;MFAAVSLTSLKGSKDQTVVLQPGEHPFIKWPTCVAYAVADISSCDKLKGYLESGAARMHRDTSPELLKLVFDGFLASDLTKKRVREFIQAYKAAL
;
A
#
# COMPACT_ATOMS: atom_id res chain seq x y z
N MET A 1 9.97 7.47 -8.61
CA MET A 1 8.85 7.71 -7.67
C MET A 1 8.10 6.43 -7.41
N PHE A 2 7.53 6.31 -6.24
CA PHE A 2 6.76 5.14 -5.84
C PHE A 2 5.53 5.58 -5.05
N ALA A 3 4.49 4.75 -5.05
CA ALA A 3 3.33 4.94 -4.21
C ALA A 3 3.49 4.09 -2.93
N ALA A 4 3.16 4.67 -1.80
CA ALA A 4 3.19 4.00 -0.51
C ALA A 4 1.79 3.99 0.11
N VAL A 5 1.45 2.92 0.78
CA VAL A 5 0.16 2.78 1.45
C VAL A 5 0.38 2.13 2.82
N SER A 6 -0.43 2.54 3.77
CA SER A 6 -0.37 2.01 5.13
C SER A 6 -1.36 0.88 5.33
N LEU A 7 -1.00 -0.07 6.19
CA LEU A 7 -1.90 -1.10 6.66
C LEU A 7 -2.37 -0.73 8.07
N THR A 8 -3.64 -0.97 8.35
CA THR A 8 -4.23 -0.68 9.65
C THR A 8 -5.15 -1.81 10.09
N SER A 9 -5.41 -1.91 11.39
CA SER A 9 -6.34 -2.91 11.90
C SER A 9 -7.72 -2.72 11.27
N LEU A 10 -8.36 -3.83 10.91
CA LEU A 10 -9.73 -3.82 10.38
C LEU A 10 -10.71 -3.16 11.35
N LYS A 11 -10.52 -3.36 12.65
CA LYS A 11 -11.40 -2.82 13.68
C LYS A 11 -11.37 -1.30 13.65
N GLY A 12 -12.51 -0.68 13.38
CA GLY A 12 -12.64 0.77 13.34
C GLY A 12 -12.21 1.43 12.05
N SER A 13 -11.75 0.66 11.07
CA SER A 13 -11.37 1.23 9.77
C SER A 13 -12.60 1.55 8.94
N LYS A 14 -12.58 2.70 8.28
CA LYS A 14 -13.64 3.14 7.37
C LYS A 14 -13.43 2.59 5.96
N ASP A 15 -12.21 2.27 5.59
CA ASP A 15 -11.88 1.76 4.25
C ASP A 15 -11.65 0.25 4.32
N GLN A 16 -12.63 -0.50 3.86
CA GLN A 16 -12.57 -1.95 3.81
C GLN A 16 -12.55 -2.46 2.36
N THR A 17 -12.03 -1.65 1.45
CA THR A 17 -11.93 -2.03 0.03
C THR A 17 -11.05 -3.27 -0.14
N VAL A 18 -9.93 -3.32 0.56
CA VAL A 18 -9.04 -4.48 0.58
C VAL A 18 -8.80 -4.90 2.02
N VAL A 19 -9.20 -6.13 2.35
CA VAL A 19 -9.02 -6.73 3.68
C VAL A 19 -8.05 -7.89 3.58
N LEU A 20 -7.01 -7.87 4.41
CA LEU A 20 -5.99 -8.91 4.46
C LEU A 20 -6.20 -9.75 5.73
N GLN A 21 -6.15 -11.06 5.57
CA GLN A 21 -6.32 -11.99 6.68
C GLN A 21 -4.96 -12.42 7.27
N PRO A 22 -4.94 -12.84 8.55
CA PRO A 22 -3.72 -13.38 9.13
C PRO A 22 -3.15 -14.51 8.27
N GLY A 23 -1.84 -14.48 8.04
CA GLY A 23 -1.15 -15.50 7.24
C GLY A 23 -0.94 -15.14 5.78
N GLU A 24 -1.58 -14.10 5.25
CA GLU A 24 -1.35 -13.67 3.87
C GLU A 24 0.04 -13.04 3.68
N HIS A 25 0.62 -12.52 4.76
CA HIS A 25 2.02 -12.10 4.81
C HIS A 25 2.55 -12.34 6.23
N PRO A 26 3.85 -12.63 6.41
CA PRO A 26 4.41 -12.95 7.73
C PRO A 26 4.11 -11.93 8.82
N PHE A 27 3.95 -10.65 8.51
CA PHE A 27 3.64 -9.66 9.53
C PHE A 27 2.14 -9.39 9.71
N ILE A 28 1.27 -10.02 8.93
CA ILE A 28 -0.19 -9.89 9.11
C ILE A 28 -0.64 -10.90 10.15
N LYS A 29 -0.86 -10.44 11.38
CA LYS A 29 -1.18 -11.30 12.53
C LYS A 29 -2.63 -11.21 12.99
N TRP A 30 -3.38 -10.24 12.47
CA TRP A 30 -4.81 -10.06 12.70
C TRP A 30 -5.45 -9.47 11.45
N PRO A 31 -6.79 -9.48 11.33
CA PRO A 31 -7.46 -8.88 10.17
C PRO A 31 -7.03 -7.43 10.00
N THR A 32 -6.60 -7.10 8.80
CA THR A 32 -5.97 -5.82 8.45
C THR A 32 -6.60 -5.29 7.17
N CYS A 33 -6.71 -3.98 7.05
CA CYS A 33 -7.14 -3.37 5.81
C CYS A 33 -6.10 -2.37 5.31
N VAL A 34 -6.19 -2.04 4.02
CA VAL A 34 -5.30 -1.09 3.37
C VAL A 34 -5.90 0.30 3.50
N ALA A 35 -5.14 1.23 4.09
CA ALA A 35 -5.60 2.59 4.34
C ALA A 35 -5.27 3.49 3.14
N TYR A 36 -6.10 3.45 2.10
CA TYR A 36 -5.86 4.21 0.88
C TYR A 36 -5.95 5.72 1.07
N ALA A 37 -6.71 6.19 2.05
CA ALA A 37 -6.83 7.62 2.34
C ALA A 37 -5.51 8.29 2.71
N VAL A 38 -4.58 7.53 3.31
CA VAL A 38 -3.27 8.03 3.72
C VAL A 38 -2.15 7.61 2.78
N ALA A 39 -2.49 6.97 1.66
CA ALA A 39 -1.51 6.62 0.64
C ALA A 39 -0.91 7.89 0.04
N ASP A 40 0.36 7.82 -0.34
CA ASP A 40 1.05 8.96 -0.90
C ASP A 40 2.12 8.51 -1.91
N ILE A 41 2.64 9.49 -2.64
CA ILE A 41 3.69 9.30 -3.62
C ILE A 41 4.97 9.88 -3.03
N SER A 42 6.08 9.15 -3.15
CA SER A 42 7.35 9.59 -2.62
C SER A 42 8.48 9.27 -3.59
N SER A 43 9.66 9.84 -3.34
CA SER A 43 10.84 9.58 -4.16
C SER A 43 11.60 8.37 -3.65
N CYS A 44 12.21 7.63 -4.58
CA CYS A 44 13.07 6.49 -4.22
C CYS A 44 14.30 6.93 -3.43
N ASP A 45 14.79 8.16 -3.65
CA ASP A 45 15.91 8.70 -2.88
C ASP A 45 15.56 8.88 -1.41
N LYS A 46 14.36 9.34 -1.08
CA LYS A 46 13.90 9.43 0.31
C LYS A 46 13.84 8.05 0.95
N LEU A 47 13.31 7.06 0.24
CA LEU A 47 13.24 5.69 0.75
C LEU A 47 14.63 5.16 1.04
N LYS A 48 15.58 5.37 0.12
CA LYS A 48 16.97 4.96 0.31
C LYS A 48 17.56 5.59 1.57
N GLY A 49 17.33 6.88 1.79
CA GLY A 49 17.79 7.57 2.99
C GLY A 49 17.21 6.98 4.27
N TYR A 50 15.92 6.64 4.27
CA TYR A 50 15.28 6.01 5.42
C TYR A 50 15.85 4.61 5.70
N LEU A 51 16.17 3.84 4.66
CA LEU A 51 16.78 2.52 4.83
C LEU A 51 18.18 2.65 5.40
N GLU A 52 18.98 3.60 4.91
CA GLU A 52 20.35 3.83 5.38
C GLU A 52 20.38 4.32 6.83
N SER A 53 19.44 5.15 7.25
CA SER A 53 19.36 5.68 8.61
C SER A 53 18.71 4.73 9.61
N GLY A 54 18.10 3.63 9.16
CA GLY A 54 17.36 2.71 10.01
C GLY A 54 15.92 3.14 10.31
N ALA A 55 15.47 4.25 9.76
CA ALA A 55 14.07 4.71 9.94
C ALA A 55 13.08 3.81 9.20
N ALA A 56 13.53 3.08 8.18
CA ALA A 56 12.75 2.06 7.48
C ALA A 56 13.53 0.78 7.39
N ARG A 57 12.84 -0.35 7.28
CA ARG A 57 13.44 -1.68 7.10
C ARG A 57 12.80 -2.37 5.92
N MET A 58 13.61 -3.16 5.22
CA MET A 58 13.08 -4.06 4.21
C MET A 58 12.51 -5.31 4.88
N HIS A 59 11.41 -5.78 4.35
CA HIS A 59 10.80 -7.02 4.76
C HIS A 59 10.67 -7.94 3.55
N ARG A 60 10.20 -9.18 3.76
CA ARG A 60 9.95 -10.10 2.67
C ARG A 60 8.97 -9.48 1.66
N ASP A 61 9.22 -9.69 0.38
CA ASP A 61 8.31 -9.25 -0.67
C ASP A 61 6.94 -9.92 -0.52
N THR A 62 5.90 -9.19 -0.88
CA THR A 62 4.55 -9.77 -0.92
C THR A 62 4.44 -10.72 -2.13
N SER A 63 3.47 -11.64 -2.05
CA SER A 63 3.16 -12.47 -3.22
C SER A 63 2.63 -11.60 -4.37
N PRO A 64 2.81 -12.02 -5.63
CA PRO A 64 2.24 -11.29 -6.77
C PRO A 64 0.73 -11.12 -6.67
N GLU A 65 0.02 -12.10 -6.12
CA GLU A 65 -1.43 -12.05 -5.93
C GLU A 65 -1.83 -10.97 -4.93
N LEU A 66 -1.12 -10.88 -3.80
CA LEU A 66 -1.37 -9.87 -2.80
C LEU A 66 -1.03 -8.47 -3.33
N LEU A 67 0.09 -8.35 -4.03
CA LEU A 67 0.50 -7.08 -4.63
C LEU A 67 -0.55 -6.58 -5.63
N LYS A 68 -1.08 -7.48 -6.47
CA LYS A 68 -2.13 -7.14 -7.43
C LYS A 68 -3.41 -6.68 -6.72
N LEU A 69 -3.80 -7.36 -5.65
CA LEU A 69 -4.97 -7.01 -4.88
C LEU A 69 -4.84 -5.59 -4.30
N VAL A 70 -3.70 -5.28 -3.70
CA VAL A 70 -3.43 -3.95 -3.14
C VAL A 70 -3.37 -2.89 -4.25
N PHE A 71 -2.72 -3.21 -5.36
CA PHE A 71 -2.61 -2.30 -6.51
C PHE A 71 -4.00 -1.95 -7.07
N ASP A 72 -4.84 -2.94 -7.31
CA ASP A 72 -6.18 -2.73 -7.85
C ASP A 72 -7.04 -1.92 -6.87
N GLY A 73 -6.81 -2.08 -5.57
CA GLY A 73 -7.54 -1.35 -4.54
C GLY A 73 -7.31 0.16 -4.57
N PHE A 74 -6.17 0.64 -5.09
CA PHE A 74 -5.94 2.08 -5.25
C PHE A 74 -7.02 2.74 -6.10
N LEU A 75 -7.49 2.05 -7.14
CA LEU A 75 -8.51 2.58 -8.05
C LEU A 75 -9.92 2.22 -7.59
N ALA A 76 -10.08 1.16 -6.81
CA ALA A 76 -11.38 0.74 -6.31
C ALA A 76 -11.83 1.55 -5.09
N SER A 77 -10.89 2.01 -4.25
CA SER A 77 -11.22 2.78 -3.05
C SER A 77 -11.63 4.21 -3.39
N ASP A 78 -12.77 4.63 -2.84
CA ASP A 78 -13.23 6.02 -2.97
C ASP A 78 -12.41 7.00 -2.14
N LEU A 79 -11.59 6.49 -1.21
CA LEU A 79 -10.80 7.32 -0.30
C LEU A 79 -9.39 7.62 -0.83
N THR A 80 -8.98 7.02 -1.95
CA THR A 80 -7.67 7.29 -2.55
C THR A 80 -7.60 8.73 -3.02
N LYS A 81 -6.54 9.45 -2.64
CA LYS A 81 -6.32 10.84 -3.05
C LYS A 81 -6.20 10.92 -4.58
N LYS A 82 -6.69 12.03 -5.15
CA LYS A 82 -6.68 12.25 -6.59
C LYS A 82 -5.28 12.08 -7.20
N ARG A 83 -4.25 12.68 -6.60
CA ARG A 83 -2.88 12.61 -7.13
C ARG A 83 -2.31 11.18 -7.12
N VAL A 84 -2.67 10.39 -6.11
CA VAL A 84 -2.26 8.98 -6.04
C VAL A 84 -3.00 8.18 -7.10
N ARG A 85 -4.29 8.41 -7.26
CA ARG A 85 -5.10 7.75 -8.29
C ARG A 85 -4.56 8.05 -9.69
N GLU A 86 -4.22 9.29 -9.96
CA GLU A 86 -3.65 9.69 -11.26
C GLU A 86 -2.31 9.01 -11.52
N PHE A 87 -1.45 8.91 -10.49
CA PHE A 87 -0.16 8.21 -10.59
C PHE A 87 -0.36 6.74 -10.94
N ILE A 88 -1.28 6.06 -10.25
CA ILE A 88 -1.58 4.64 -10.48
C ILE A 88 -2.17 4.43 -11.88
N GLN A 89 -3.06 5.31 -12.32
CA GLN A 89 -3.66 5.23 -13.66
C GLN A 89 -2.60 5.39 -14.75
N ALA A 90 -1.67 6.33 -14.57
CA ALA A 90 -0.58 6.55 -15.52
C ALA A 90 0.35 5.33 -15.59
N TYR A 91 0.67 4.73 -14.44
CA TYR A 91 1.47 3.52 -14.39
C TYR A 91 0.77 2.35 -15.11
N LYS A 92 -0.51 2.18 -14.85
CA LYS A 92 -1.31 1.11 -15.47
C LYS A 92 -1.37 1.27 -16.99
N ALA A 93 -1.51 2.51 -17.48
CA ALA A 93 -1.55 2.80 -18.91
C ALA A 93 -0.20 2.53 -19.59
N ALA A 94 0.91 2.60 -18.84
CA ALA A 94 2.25 2.34 -19.36
C ALA A 94 2.59 0.84 -19.43
N LEU A 95 1.81 0.00 -18.78
CA LEU A 95 1.99 -1.44 -18.87
C LEU A 95 1.42 -1.95 -20.19
#